data_ce04d58f0c951bee53126d110c4016be
#
_entry.id   ce04d58f0c951bee53126d110c4016be
#
_cell.length_a   1.000
_cell.length_b   1.000
_cell.length_c   1.000
_cell.angle_alpha   90.00
_cell.angle_beta   90.00
_cell.angle_gamma   90.00
#
_symmetry.space_group_name_H-M   'P 1'
#
loop_
_entity.id
_entity.type
_entity.pdbx_description
1 polymer ?
#
loop_
_entity_poly.entity_id
_entity_poly.type
_entity_poly.pdbx_seq_one_letter_code
_entity_poly.pdbx_strand_id
1 'polypeptide(L)'
;MELQLETFPLAPLITDVVKTIEPLAAKNANQVAVKCDGAIRTLHADQMRLRQALLNLLSNANKFTERGSIAIAARQEQENGRDHVTIAVADTGIGMTPEQMGKLFQEFSQADASTTRKYGGTGLGLAISKRFCQMMGGDITVASEPGRGSTFTIRLPMMANAPKAGAEESHRR
;
A
#
# COMPACT_ATOMS: atom_id res chain seq x y z
N MET A 1 9.79 14.04 -10.70
CA MET A 1 8.65 13.56 -9.95
C MET A 1 8.56 14.32 -8.65
N GLU A 2 7.49 15.03 -8.48
CA GLU A 2 7.34 15.87 -7.31
C GLU A 2 6.21 15.40 -6.43
N LEU A 3 6.39 15.55 -5.12
CA LEU A 3 5.34 15.24 -4.18
C LEU A 3 4.49 16.45 -3.92
N GLN A 4 3.19 16.23 -3.80
CA GLN A 4 2.22 17.28 -3.44
C GLN A 4 1.74 16.98 -2.04
N LEU A 5 2.48 17.45 -1.05
CA LEU A 5 2.16 17.15 0.36
C LEU A 5 1.02 18.01 0.84
N GLU A 6 0.08 17.38 1.51
CA GLU A 6 -1.07 18.08 2.10
C GLU A 6 -1.57 17.30 3.30
N THR A 7 -2.30 17.96 4.16
CA THR A 7 -2.89 17.31 5.32
C THR A 7 -4.32 16.93 4.98
N PHE A 8 -4.65 15.68 5.19
CA PHE A 8 -5.98 15.18 4.86
C PHE A 8 -6.41 14.10 5.85
N PRO A 9 -7.71 13.89 6.00
CA PRO A 9 -8.19 12.83 6.89
C PRO A 9 -7.96 11.47 6.25
N LEU A 10 -7.44 10.53 7.00
CA LEU A 10 -7.11 9.22 6.46
C LEU A 10 -8.32 8.31 6.29
N ALA A 11 -9.21 8.27 7.27
CA ALA A 11 -10.34 7.34 7.22
C ALA A 11 -11.21 7.52 5.98
N PRO A 12 -11.58 8.75 5.57
CA PRO A 12 -12.36 8.90 4.34
C PRO A 12 -11.62 8.41 3.10
N LEU A 13 -10.31 8.57 3.06
CA LEU A 13 -9.54 8.08 1.93
C LEU A 13 -9.61 6.56 1.84
N ILE A 14 -9.46 5.89 2.97
CA ILE A 14 -9.54 4.43 3.02
C ILE A 14 -10.94 3.97 2.62
N THR A 15 -11.98 4.60 3.16
CA THR A 15 -13.35 4.28 2.80
C THR A 15 -13.58 4.40 1.31
N ASP A 16 -13.03 5.44 0.73
CA ASP A 16 -13.20 5.73 -0.68
C ASP A 16 -12.56 4.68 -1.59
N VAL A 17 -11.32 4.29 -1.27
CA VAL A 17 -10.66 3.28 -2.08
C VAL A 17 -11.33 1.91 -1.92
N VAL A 18 -11.85 1.61 -0.73
CA VAL A 18 -12.56 0.36 -0.52
C VAL A 18 -13.85 0.34 -1.33
N LYS A 19 -14.57 1.45 -1.37
CA LYS A 19 -15.78 1.52 -2.17
C LYS A 19 -15.50 1.30 -3.65
N THR A 20 -14.37 1.77 -4.11
CA THR A 20 -13.97 1.58 -5.49
C THR A 20 -13.72 0.12 -5.80
N ILE A 21 -13.16 -0.61 -4.85
CA ILE A 21 -12.79 -2.00 -5.03
C ILE A 21 -13.95 -2.98 -4.80
N GLU A 22 -14.92 -2.60 -3.98
CA GLU A 22 -15.99 -3.52 -3.59
C GLU A 22 -16.71 -4.18 -4.76
N PRO A 23 -17.09 -3.47 -5.82
CA PRO A 23 -17.76 -4.15 -6.94
C PRO A 23 -16.88 -5.19 -7.60
N LEU A 24 -15.58 -4.93 -7.69
CA LEU A 24 -14.66 -5.89 -8.28
C LEU A 24 -14.45 -7.07 -7.36
N ALA A 25 -14.41 -6.83 -6.06
CA ALA A 25 -14.26 -7.91 -5.09
C ALA A 25 -15.50 -8.81 -5.14
N ALA A 26 -16.69 -8.23 -5.28
CA ALA A 26 -17.91 -8.99 -5.35
C ALA A 26 -17.92 -9.93 -6.55
N LYS A 27 -17.34 -9.51 -7.67
CA LYS A 27 -17.28 -10.37 -8.84
C LYS A 27 -16.43 -11.60 -8.62
N ASN A 28 -15.44 -11.50 -7.76
CA ASN A 28 -14.59 -12.63 -7.40
C ASN A 28 -15.04 -13.31 -6.13
N ALA A 29 -16.22 -12.94 -5.62
CA ALA A 29 -16.78 -13.48 -4.40
C ALA A 29 -15.88 -13.26 -3.19
N ASN A 30 -15.16 -12.18 -3.17
CA ASN A 30 -14.29 -11.80 -2.05
C ASN A 30 -15.01 -10.87 -1.11
N GLN A 31 -14.75 -11.01 0.18
CA GLN A 31 -15.25 -10.11 1.19
C GLN A 31 -14.15 -9.11 1.54
N VAL A 32 -14.56 -7.86 1.74
CA VAL A 32 -13.60 -6.81 2.08
C VAL A 32 -13.94 -6.28 3.46
N ALA A 33 -12.93 -6.25 4.33
CA ALA A 33 -13.08 -5.72 5.68
C ALA A 33 -12.14 -4.53 5.87
N VAL A 34 -12.59 -3.58 6.68
CA VAL A 34 -11.83 -2.36 6.92
C VAL A 34 -11.68 -2.16 8.42
N LYS A 35 -10.45 -1.87 8.85
CA LYS A 35 -10.18 -1.46 10.22
C LYS A 35 -9.30 -0.23 10.19
N CYS A 36 -9.78 0.83 10.76
CA CYS A 36 -8.99 2.05 10.84
C CYS A 36 -8.93 2.50 12.29
N ASP A 37 -7.72 2.61 12.80
CA ASP A 37 -7.51 3.04 14.19
C ASP A 37 -8.10 4.44 14.37
N GLY A 38 -9.03 4.57 15.30
CA GLY A 38 -9.69 5.84 15.54
C GLY A 38 -8.75 6.93 16.03
N ALA A 39 -7.56 6.57 16.49
CA ALA A 39 -6.58 7.56 16.90
C ALA A 39 -5.99 8.31 15.72
N ILE A 40 -6.05 7.73 14.52
CA ILE A 40 -5.53 8.40 13.34
C ILE A 40 -6.56 9.36 12.80
N ARG A 41 -6.28 10.63 12.85
CA ARG A 41 -7.20 11.62 12.31
C ARG A 41 -6.75 12.09 10.95
N THR A 42 -5.58 12.67 10.89
CA THR A 42 -5.07 13.20 9.63
C THR A 42 -3.68 12.68 9.38
N LEU A 43 -3.30 12.76 8.13
CA LEU A 43 -1.99 12.37 7.67
C LEU A 43 -1.48 13.48 6.78
N HIS A 44 -0.20 13.80 6.88
CA HIS A 44 0.39 14.80 6.00
C HIS A 44 1.27 14.05 4.99
N ALA A 45 0.78 13.93 3.78
CA ALA A 45 1.43 13.14 2.75
C ALA A 45 0.89 13.55 1.39
N ASP A 46 1.30 12.85 0.35
CA ASP A 46 0.75 13.08 -0.99
C ASP A 46 -0.51 12.21 -1.12
N GLN A 47 -1.64 12.85 -0.98
CA GLN A 47 -2.92 12.14 -0.94
C GLN A 47 -3.20 11.37 -2.23
N MET A 48 -2.93 11.97 -3.37
CA MET A 48 -3.19 11.31 -4.64
C MET A 48 -2.31 10.08 -4.82
N ARG A 49 -1.04 10.19 -4.45
CA ARG A 49 -0.13 9.05 -4.61
C ARG A 49 -0.46 7.93 -3.63
N LEU A 50 -0.85 8.30 -2.42
CA LEU A 50 -1.25 7.29 -1.45
C LEU A 50 -2.51 6.58 -1.91
N ARG A 51 -3.48 7.33 -2.42
CA ARG A 51 -4.70 6.75 -2.94
C ARG A 51 -4.38 5.75 -4.05
N GLN A 52 -3.50 6.14 -4.96
CA GLN A 52 -3.12 5.28 -6.07
C GLN A 52 -2.42 4.01 -5.59
N ALA A 53 -1.54 4.16 -4.59
CA ALA A 53 -0.85 3.01 -4.03
C ALA A 53 -1.84 2.04 -3.39
N LEU A 54 -2.80 2.56 -2.63
CA LEU A 54 -3.79 1.71 -1.98
C LEU A 54 -4.66 0.99 -3.02
N LEU A 55 -5.05 1.69 -4.07
CA LEU A 55 -5.83 1.05 -5.14
C LEU A 55 -5.04 -0.05 -5.81
N ASN A 56 -3.74 0.17 -6.02
CA ASN A 56 -2.90 -0.86 -6.60
C ASN A 56 -2.84 -2.10 -5.72
N LEU A 57 -2.66 -1.90 -4.41
CA LEU A 57 -2.57 -3.03 -3.50
C LEU A 57 -3.90 -3.79 -3.40
N LEU A 58 -5.00 -3.06 -3.31
CA LEU A 58 -6.32 -3.69 -3.22
C LEU A 58 -6.68 -4.40 -4.52
N SER A 59 -6.34 -3.80 -5.64
CA SER A 59 -6.60 -4.41 -6.94
C SER A 59 -5.84 -5.71 -7.11
N ASN A 60 -4.57 -5.72 -6.69
CA ASN A 60 -3.77 -6.93 -6.76
C ASN A 60 -4.31 -8.00 -5.80
N ALA A 61 -4.69 -7.59 -4.60
CA ALA A 61 -5.26 -8.53 -3.65
C ALA A 61 -6.49 -9.20 -4.24
N ASN A 62 -7.33 -8.43 -4.90
CA ASN A 62 -8.54 -8.96 -5.50
C ASN A 62 -8.23 -9.89 -6.67
N LYS A 63 -7.23 -9.58 -7.47
CA LYS A 63 -6.89 -10.42 -8.61
C LYS A 63 -6.41 -11.79 -8.19
N PHE A 64 -5.69 -11.86 -7.11
CA PHE A 64 -5.08 -13.11 -6.69
C PHE A 64 -5.88 -13.83 -5.61
N THR A 65 -7.08 -13.39 -5.32
CA THR A 65 -7.96 -14.01 -4.33
C THR A 65 -9.31 -14.29 -4.96
N GLU A 66 -9.82 -15.50 -4.74
CA GLU A 66 -11.18 -15.86 -5.17
C GLU A 66 -11.90 -16.48 -4.01
N ARG A 67 -13.11 -16.05 -3.77
CA ARG A 67 -13.95 -16.60 -2.69
C ARG A 67 -13.27 -16.53 -1.34
N GLY A 68 -12.51 -15.48 -1.14
CA GLY A 68 -11.75 -15.32 0.08
C GLY A 68 -12.00 -13.97 0.72
N SER A 69 -10.98 -13.47 1.38
CA SER A 69 -11.07 -12.23 2.13
C SER A 69 -9.94 -11.28 1.81
N ILE A 70 -10.27 -10.00 1.80
CA ILE A 70 -9.31 -8.93 1.66
C ILE A 70 -9.55 -7.99 2.82
N ALA A 71 -8.50 -7.64 3.55
CA ALA A 71 -8.64 -6.74 4.69
C ALA A 71 -7.68 -5.58 4.55
N ILE A 72 -8.15 -4.38 4.85
CA ILE A 72 -7.28 -3.23 4.92
C ILE A 72 -7.34 -2.70 6.34
N ALA A 73 -6.17 -2.52 6.96
CA ALA A 73 -6.09 -2.09 8.34
C ALA A 73 -5.07 -0.98 8.47
N ALA A 74 -5.47 0.12 9.13
CA ALA A 74 -4.59 1.24 9.35
C ALA A 74 -4.36 1.42 10.84
N ARG A 75 -3.11 1.54 11.24
CA ARG A 75 -2.73 1.73 12.64
C ARG A 75 -1.66 2.78 12.78
N GLN A 76 -1.67 3.43 13.92
CA GLN A 76 -0.64 4.38 14.25
C GLN A 76 0.38 3.70 15.15
N GLU A 77 1.65 3.85 14.83
CA GLU A 77 2.73 3.25 15.60
C GLU A 77 3.82 4.26 15.84
N GLN A 78 4.56 4.05 16.91
CA GLN A 78 5.71 4.88 17.20
C GLN A 78 6.98 4.10 16.99
N GLU A 79 7.94 4.74 16.35
CA GLU A 79 9.24 4.12 16.17
C GLU A 79 10.29 5.20 16.33
N ASN A 80 11.20 4.99 17.26
CA ASN A 80 12.27 5.95 17.56
C ASN A 80 11.72 7.32 17.91
N GLY A 81 10.61 7.32 18.64
CA GLY A 81 10.00 8.56 19.09
C GLY A 81 9.19 9.29 18.03
N ARG A 82 9.02 8.71 16.87
CA ARG A 82 8.26 9.33 15.81
C ARG A 82 7.02 8.53 15.49
N ASP A 83 5.96 9.24 15.18
CA ASP A 83 4.71 8.60 14.82
C ASP A 83 4.70 8.19 13.37
N HIS A 84 4.27 6.96 13.13
CA HIS A 84 4.11 6.43 11.78
C HIS A 84 2.73 5.84 11.65
N VAL A 85 2.25 5.76 10.44
CA VAL A 85 1.03 5.01 10.14
C VAL A 85 1.43 3.80 9.32
N THR A 86 0.82 2.66 9.63
CA THR A 86 0.97 1.47 8.80
C THR A 86 -0.40 1.14 8.25
N ILE A 87 -0.46 0.89 6.95
CA ILE A 87 -1.70 0.49 6.29
C ILE A 87 -1.42 -0.85 5.63
N ALA A 88 -2.03 -1.89 6.14
CA ALA A 88 -1.79 -3.24 5.66
C ALA A 88 -2.97 -3.71 4.82
N VAL A 89 -2.68 -4.29 3.67
CA VAL A 89 -3.68 -4.91 2.80
C VAL A 89 -3.36 -6.41 2.78
N ALA A 90 -4.22 -7.19 3.39
CA ALA A 90 -4.01 -8.63 3.51
C ALA A 90 -5.05 -9.38 2.69
N ASP A 91 -4.62 -10.44 2.02
CA ASP A 91 -5.54 -11.29 1.28
C ASP A 91 -5.28 -12.75 1.62
N THR A 92 -6.29 -13.59 1.35
CA THR A 92 -6.19 -15.02 1.58
C THR A 92 -6.03 -15.77 0.26
N GLY A 93 -5.37 -15.14 -0.69
CA GLY A 93 -5.24 -15.69 -2.03
C GLY A 93 -4.13 -16.68 -2.21
N ILE A 94 -3.61 -16.73 -3.42
CA ILE A 94 -2.63 -17.78 -3.78
C ILE A 94 -1.26 -17.60 -3.15
N GLY A 95 -0.94 -16.38 -2.71
CA GLY A 95 0.36 -16.14 -2.13
C GLY A 95 1.48 -16.12 -3.17
N MET A 96 2.69 -15.97 -2.68
CA MET A 96 3.86 -15.87 -3.56
C MET A 96 5.03 -16.64 -2.98
N THR A 97 5.89 -17.16 -3.86
CA THR A 97 7.13 -17.76 -3.46
C THR A 97 8.14 -16.66 -3.11
N PRO A 98 9.21 -16.99 -2.38
CA PRO A 98 10.24 -15.99 -2.10
C PRO A 98 10.85 -15.40 -3.36
N GLU A 99 10.97 -16.20 -4.42
CA GLU A 99 11.46 -15.69 -5.69
C GLU A 99 10.55 -14.65 -6.28
N GLN A 100 9.26 -14.90 -6.25
CA GLN A 100 8.29 -13.96 -6.76
C GLN A 100 8.31 -12.66 -5.97
N MET A 101 8.42 -12.76 -4.65
CA MET A 101 8.50 -11.58 -3.82
C MET A 101 9.75 -10.76 -4.12
N GLY A 102 10.86 -11.44 -4.39
CA GLY A 102 12.09 -10.75 -4.70
C GLY A 102 12.02 -9.91 -5.96
N LYS A 103 11.17 -10.31 -6.90
CA LYS A 103 11.04 -9.58 -8.16
C LYS A 103 9.92 -8.56 -8.17
N LEU A 104 9.12 -8.57 -7.14
CA LEU A 104 7.84 -7.86 -7.14
C LEU A 104 7.97 -6.36 -7.33
N PHE A 105 8.94 -5.75 -6.70
CA PHE A 105 9.10 -4.30 -6.76
C PHE A 105 10.17 -3.84 -7.72
N GLN A 106 10.70 -4.75 -8.53
CA GLN A 106 11.74 -4.36 -9.48
C GLN A 106 11.13 -3.53 -10.60
N GLU A 107 11.77 -2.42 -10.91
CA GLU A 107 11.35 -1.60 -12.00
C GLU A 107 11.67 -2.27 -13.31
N PHE A 108 10.76 -2.20 -14.25
CA PHE A 108 11.01 -2.68 -15.61
C PHE A 108 11.43 -4.15 -15.68
N SER A 109 10.98 -4.95 -14.74
CA SER A 109 11.29 -6.37 -14.79
C SER A 109 10.54 -7.01 -15.96
N GLN A 110 11.25 -7.68 -16.84
CA GLN A 110 10.63 -8.33 -17.98
C GLN A 110 9.80 -9.52 -17.59
N ALA A 111 10.20 -10.21 -16.54
CA ALA A 111 9.42 -11.31 -16.06
C ALA A 111 8.05 -10.83 -15.62
N ASP A 112 8.01 -9.65 -15.04
CA ASP A 112 6.75 -9.08 -14.59
C ASP A 112 5.83 -8.72 -15.72
N ALA A 113 6.38 -8.31 -16.86
CA ALA A 113 5.55 -7.96 -18.00
C ALA A 113 4.69 -9.13 -18.44
N SER A 114 5.28 -10.30 -18.47
CA SER A 114 4.57 -11.49 -18.85
C SER A 114 3.51 -11.87 -17.82
N THR A 115 3.88 -11.84 -16.57
CA THR A 115 2.97 -12.14 -15.48
C THR A 115 1.84 -11.13 -15.43
N THR A 116 2.20 -9.88 -15.65
CA THR A 116 1.23 -8.81 -15.64
C THR A 116 0.16 -9.02 -16.68
N ARG A 117 0.54 -9.42 -17.88
CA ARG A 117 -0.44 -9.68 -18.92
C ARG A 117 -1.37 -10.80 -18.53
N LYS A 118 -0.83 -11.85 -17.96
CA LYS A 118 -1.62 -13.00 -17.60
C LYS A 118 -2.66 -12.67 -16.54
N TYR A 119 -2.31 -11.90 -15.55
CA TYR A 119 -3.21 -11.58 -14.46
C TYR A 119 -3.81 -10.19 -14.56
N GLY A 120 -3.42 -9.42 -15.53
CA GLY A 120 -4.01 -8.11 -15.73
C GLY A 120 -3.48 -7.01 -14.81
N GLY A 121 -2.48 -7.30 -13.99
CA GLY A 121 -1.88 -6.29 -13.12
C GLY A 121 -0.65 -5.67 -13.75
N THR A 122 -0.02 -4.74 -13.05
CA THR A 122 1.22 -4.19 -13.54
C THR A 122 2.27 -4.20 -12.43
N GLY A 123 3.38 -4.87 -12.67
CA GLY A 123 4.48 -4.83 -11.73
C GLY A 123 5.04 -3.44 -11.58
N LEU A 124 4.91 -2.65 -12.64
CA LEU A 124 5.38 -1.29 -12.62
C LEU A 124 4.61 -0.42 -11.63
N GLY A 125 3.31 -0.68 -11.49
CA GLY A 125 2.51 0.05 -10.54
C GLY A 125 3.00 -0.11 -9.10
N LEU A 126 3.39 -1.32 -8.74
CA LEU A 126 3.92 -1.58 -7.40
C LEU A 126 5.26 -0.92 -7.20
N ALA A 127 6.13 -0.97 -8.20
CA ALA A 127 7.44 -0.34 -8.10
C ALA A 127 7.30 1.16 -7.92
N ILE A 128 6.39 1.77 -8.67
CA ILE A 128 6.16 3.21 -8.57
C ILE A 128 5.58 3.56 -7.21
N SER A 129 4.64 2.77 -6.71
CA SER A 129 4.05 3.01 -5.40
C SER A 129 5.10 2.94 -4.30
N LYS A 130 5.99 1.96 -4.38
CA LYS A 130 7.06 1.83 -3.39
C LYS A 130 7.98 3.05 -3.44
N ARG A 131 8.29 3.51 -4.63
CA ARG A 131 9.14 4.68 -4.78
C ARG A 131 8.51 5.92 -4.17
N PHE A 132 7.22 6.13 -4.39
CA PHE A 132 6.54 7.27 -3.77
C PHE A 132 6.57 7.18 -2.25
N CYS A 133 6.34 5.99 -1.70
CA CYS A 133 6.39 5.83 -0.25
C CYS A 133 7.78 6.14 0.27
N GLN A 134 8.81 5.70 -0.43
CA GLN A 134 10.18 5.97 -0.02
C GLN A 134 10.48 7.46 -0.08
N MET A 135 9.97 8.14 -1.09
CA MET A 135 10.15 9.58 -1.19
C MET A 135 9.49 10.32 -0.04
N MET A 136 8.44 9.74 0.53
CA MET A 136 7.76 10.35 1.68
C MET A 136 8.36 9.90 3.02
N GLY A 137 9.44 9.13 2.98
CA GLY A 137 10.10 8.71 4.20
C GLY A 137 9.65 7.36 4.72
N GLY A 138 8.91 6.60 3.94
CA GLY A 138 8.41 5.30 4.34
C GLY A 138 8.78 4.21 3.37
N ASP A 139 7.95 3.19 3.28
CA ASP A 139 8.22 2.06 2.39
C ASP A 139 6.96 1.21 2.21
N ILE A 140 7.03 0.27 1.28
CA ILE A 140 6.04 -0.77 1.14
C ILE A 140 6.77 -2.10 1.30
N THR A 141 6.26 -2.97 2.16
CA THR A 141 6.85 -4.28 2.36
C THR A 141 5.80 -5.34 2.08
N VAL A 142 6.25 -6.57 1.90
CA VAL A 142 5.36 -7.69 1.60
C VAL A 142 5.75 -8.89 2.43
N ALA A 143 4.75 -9.61 2.92
CA ALA A 143 4.92 -10.90 3.55
C ALA A 143 3.94 -11.84 2.87
N SER A 144 4.39 -13.01 2.45
CA SER A 144 3.53 -13.90 1.68
C SER A 144 4.04 -15.33 1.78
N GLU A 145 3.10 -16.25 1.66
CA GLU A 145 3.41 -17.69 1.58
C GLU A 145 2.50 -18.30 0.54
N PRO A 146 3.03 -19.18 -0.31
CA PRO A 146 2.19 -19.85 -1.30
C PRO A 146 1.03 -20.57 -0.62
N GLY A 147 -0.16 -20.38 -1.13
CA GLY A 147 -1.35 -21.03 -0.60
C GLY A 147 -1.96 -20.36 0.61
N ARG A 148 -1.30 -19.33 1.16
CA ARG A 148 -1.82 -18.67 2.36
C ARG A 148 -2.14 -17.21 2.18
N GLY A 149 -1.78 -16.65 1.05
CA GLY A 149 -2.08 -15.26 0.76
C GLY A 149 -0.92 -14.34 0.99
N SER A 150 -1.19 -13.06 0.94
CA SER A 150 -0.16 -12.03 1.01
C SER A 150 -0.61 -10.87 1.87
N THR A 151 0.34 -10.18 2.48
CA THR A 151 0.08 -8.94 3.18
C THR A 151 1.08 -7.90 2.71
N PHE A 152 0.56 -6.82 2.16
CA PHE A 152 1.37 -5.68 1.75
C PHE A 152 1.16 -4.58 2.77
N THR A 153 2.23 -3.99 3.24
CA THR A 153 2.15 -2.95 4.26
C THR A 153 2.81 -1.68 3.77
N ILE A 154 2.04 -0.59 3.77
CA ILE A 154 2.55 0.74 3.52
C ILE A 154 2.88 1.35 4.87
N ARG A 155 4.07 1.90 5.02
CA ARG A 155 4.46 2.55 6.24
C ARG A 155 4.92 3.95 5.89
N LEU A 156 4.34 4.94 6.53
CA LEU A 156 4.65 6.34 6.28
C LEU A 156 4.77 7.08 7.60
N PRO A 157 5.66 8.10 7.68
CA PRO A 157 5.62 8.97 8.85
C PRO A 157 4.30 9.73 8.83
N MET A 158 3.76 10.00 10.01
CA MET A 158 2.49 10.73 10.10
C MET A 158 2.61 12.10 9.45
N MET A 159 3.79 12.65 9.44
CA MET A 159 4.05 13.91 8.79
C MET A 159 5.20 13.70 7.80
N ALA A 160 4.86 13.45 6.53
CA ALA A 160 5.87 13.26 5.52
C ALA A 160 6.58 14.55 5.21
N ASN A 161 7.84 14.44 4.85
CA ASN A 161 8.63 15.58 4.46
C ASN A 161 9.12 15.38 3.05
N ALA A 162 9.34 16.47 2.34
CA ALA A 162 10.01 16.38 1.06
C ALA A 162 11.41 15.82 1.35
N PRO A 163 11.95 14.98 0.49
CA PRO A 163 13.19 14.28 0.79
C PRO A 163 14.32 15.18 1.24
N LYS A 164 14.46 16.32 0.58
CA LYS A 164 15.50 17.19 0.93
C LYS A 164 15.26 17.97 2.19
N ALA A 165 14.08 18.46 2.37
CA ALA A 165 13.74 19.26 3.52
C ALA A 165 13.76 18.45 4.80
N GLY A 166 13.39 17.18 4.71
CA GLY A 166 13.36 16.35 5.89
C GLY A 166 14.69 16.25 6.60
N ALA A 167 15.76 16.22 5.82
CA ALA A 167 17.07 16.08 6.39
C ALA A 167 17.46 17.29 7.21
N GLU A 168 17.01 18.45 6.80
CA GLU A 168 17.35 19.62 7.51
C GLU A 168 16.52 19.87 8.71
N GLU A 169 15.26 19.52 8.60
CA GLU A 169 14.37 19.74 9.70
C GLU A 169 14.74 18.95 10.90
N SER A 170 15.34 17.81 10.72
CA SER A 170 15.63 16.97 11.84
C SER A 170 16.62 17.61 12.78
N HIS A 171 17.27 18.66 12.37
CA HIS A 171 18.15 19.29 13.24
C HIS A 171 17.52 20.25 14.13
N ARG A 172 16.42 20.72 13.86
CA ARG A 172 15.90 21.71 14.62
C ARG A 172 15.15 21.26 15.62
N ARG A 173 15.02 21.10 16.11
CA ARG A 173 14.23 20.70 17.04
C ARG A 173 14.25 20.62 17.72
#